data_81ee8f65fd685e3c21b0aa558d68da03
#
_entry.id   81ee8f65fd685e3c21b0aa558d68da03
#
_cell.length_a   1.000
_cell.length_b   1.000
_cell.length_c   1.000
_cell.angle_alpha   90.00
_cell.angle_beta   90.00
_cell.angle_gamma   90.00
#
_symmetry.space_group_name_H-M   'P 1'
#
loop_
_entity.id
_entity.type
_entity.pdbx_description
1 polymer ?
#
loop_
_entity_poly.entity_id
_entity_poly.type
_entity_poly.pdbx_seq_one_letter_code
_entity_poly.pdbx_strand_id
1 'polypeptide(L)'
;MITYRDANSFDIPVLVSLDKELFPYSPWSAGQYREEISAPTRLFVVALDDASSVIGYAGVFAPGGAEADVLTVGVVPMHRGQGIARALMARITQWALDQGSIAMMLEVKTDNVEAISLYETLGYAKLNIRKDYFGTGLDALVMRKELS
;
A
#
# COMPACT_ATOMS: atom_id res chain seq x y z
N MET A 1 -18.03 -6.02 11.40
CA MET A 1 -17.49 -6.61 10.15
C MET A 1 -16.73 -5.55 9.38
N ILE A 2 -15.55 -5.89 8.89
CA ILE A 2 -14.73 -4.96 8.12
C ILE A 2 -15.17 -5.01 6.66
N THR A 3 -15.39 -3.84 6.06
CA THR A 3 -15.75 -3.73 4.66
C THR A 3 -14.65 -3.01 3.89
N TYR A 4 -14.61 -3.24 2.58
CA TYR A 4 -13.57 -2.68 1.70
C TYR A 4 -14.23 -2.03 0.50
N ARG A 5 -13.73 -0.87 0.11
CA ARG A 5 -14.20 -0.17 -1.10
C ARG A 5 -13.07 0.66 -1.71
N ASP A 6 -13.27 1.09 -2.94
CA ASP A 6 -12.35 2.03 -3.56
C ASP A 6 -12.38 3.35 -2.80
N ALA A 7 -11.22 3.99 -2.67
CA ALA A 7 -11.13 5.32 -2.08
C ALA A 7 -11.69 6.38 -3.03
N ASN A 8 -12.18 7.46 -2.46
CA ASN A 8 -12.65 8.61 -3.22
C ASN A 8 -12.13 9.90 -2.59
N SER A 9 -12.45 11.05 -3.19
CA SER A 9 -11.93 12.34 -2.73
C SER A 9 -12.32 12.69 -1.30
N PHE A 10 -13.44 12.17 -0.80
CA PHE A 10 -13.88 12.41 0.58
C PHE A 10 -12.98 11.70 1.60
N ASP A 11 -12.20 10.69 1.17
CA ASP A 11 -11.29 9.98 2.06
C ASP A 11 -9.96 10.71 2.25
N ILE A 12 -9.64 11.68 1.41
CA ILE A 12 -8.32 12.36 1.42
C ILE A 12 -7.94 12.90 2.79
N PRO A 13 -8.80 13.65 3.51
CA PRO A 13 -8.40 14.18 4.82
C PRO A 13 -7.97 13.10 5.82
N VAL A 14 -8.69 11.97 5.88
CA VAL A 14 -8.35 10.90 6.81
C VAL A 14 -7.09 10.17 6.34
N LEU A 15 -6.89 9.98 5.03
CA LEU A 15 -5.68 9.36 4.50
C LEU A 15 -4.44 10.20 4.80
N VAL A 16 -4.53 11.52 4.66
CA VAL A 16 -3.43 12.42 5.01
C VAL A 16 -3.10 12.31 6.50
N SER A 17 -4.13 12.30 7.35
CA SER A 17 -3.95 12.18 8.80
C SER A 17 -3.29 10.86 9.18
N LEU A 18 -3.76 9.76 8.60
CA LEU A 18 -3.20 8.43 8.89
C LEU A 18 -1.76 8.30 8.38
N ASP A 19 -1.46 8.86 7.22
CA ASP A 19 -0.09 8.84 6.69
C ASP A 19 0.89 9.56 7.62
N LYS A 20 0.51 10.69 8.17
CA LYS A 20 1.35 11.42 9.14
C LYS A 20 1.62 10.60 10.39
N GLU A 21 0.63 9.83 10.82
CA GLU A 21 0.75 8.99 12.00
C GLU A 21 1.56 7.72 11.72
N LEU A 22 1.27 7.04 10.60
CA LEU A 22 1.87 5.74 10.28
C LEU A 22 3.21 5.83 9.57
N PHE A 23 3.42 6.89 8.77
CA PHE A 23 4.62 7.08 7.95
C PHE A 23 5.17 8.49 8.12
N PRO A 24 5.57 8.88 9.36
CA PRO A 24 6.01 10.24 9.63
C PRO A 24 7.28 10.64 8.87
N TYR A 25 8.06 9.67 8.40
CA TYR A 25 9.27 9.89 7.62
C TYR A 25 8.99 10.18 6.15
N SER A 26 7.79 9.88 5.65
CA SER A 26 7.48 10.00 4.23
C SER A 26 5.95 10.13 3.99
N PRO A 27 5.27 11.08 4.66
CA PRO A 27 3.82 11.20 4.52
C PRO A 27 3.45 11.84 3.19
N TRP A 28 2.32 11.42 2.62
CA TRP A 28 1.78 12.02 1.41
C TRP A 28 0.95 13.25 1.77
N SER A 29 0.98 14.26 0.88
CA SER A 29 0.16 15.46 1.00
C SER A 29 -1.25 15.22 0.42
N ALA A 30 -2.18 16.13 0.75
CA ALA A 30 -3.52 16.11 0.15
C ALA A 30 -3.45 16.23 -1.38
N GLY A 31 -2.52 17.06 -1.89
CA GLY A 31 -2.33 17.22 -3.33
C GLY A 31 -1.88 15.93 -4.00
N GLN A 32 -0.96 15.19 -3.38
CA GLN A 32 -0.50 13.92 -3.90
C GLN A 32 -1.65 12.91 -3.96
N TYR A 33 -2.43 12.78 -2.88
CA TYR A 33 -3.58 11.89 -2.87
C TYR A 33 -4.62 12.27 -3.93
N ARG A 34 -4.84 13.57 -4.12
CA ARG A 34 -5.79 14.05 -5.11
C ARG A 34 -5.40 13.64 -6.53
N GLU A 35 -4.13 13.79 -6.87
CA GLU A 35 -3.60 13.37 -8.16
C GLU A 35 -3.68 11.85 -8.34
N GLU A 36 -3.25 11.11 -7.33
CA GLU A 36 -3.15 9.64 -7.42
C GLU A 36 -4.51 8.98 -7.46
N ILE A 37 -5.47 9.40 -6.63
CA ILE A 37 -6.80 8.79 -6.58
C ILE A 37 -7.56 8.98 -7.89
N SER A 38 -7.35 10.11 -8.57
CA SER A 38 -8.04 10.40 -9.83
C SER A 38 -7.35 9.82 -11.07
N ALA A 39 -6.12 9.29 -10.94
CA ALA A 39 -5.37 8.78 -12.08
C ALA A 39 -5.87 7.38 -12.49
N PRO A 40 -6.11 7.13 -13.80
CA PRO A 40 -6.67 5.85 -14.25
C PRO A 40 -5.73 4.65 -14.09
N THR A 41 -4.42 4.89 -13.96
CA THR A 41 -3.44 3.82 -13.76
C THR A 41 -3.19 3.50 -12.30
N ARG A 42 -3.92 4.13 -11.37
CA ARG A 42 -3.82 3.90 -9.94
C ARG A 42 -5.14 3.46 -9.36
N LEU A 43 -5.04 2.64 -8.32
CA LEU A 43 -6.21 2.28 -7.50
C LEU A 43 -5.82 2.45 -6.03
N PHE A 44 -6.70 3.11 -5.28
CA PHE A 44 -6.60 3.17 -3.82
C PHE A 44 -7.85 2.54 -3.24
N VAL A 45 -7.66 1.70 -2.22
CA VAL A 45 -8.75 1.03 -1.51
C VAL A 45 -8.65 1.34 -0.02
N VAL A 46 -9.78 1.39 0.64
CA VAL A 46 -9.87 1.63 2.07
C VAL A 46 -10.61 0.48 2.74
N ALA A 47 -10.21 0.18 3.98
CA ALA A 47 -10.88 -0.74 4.87
C ALA A 47 -11.64 0.06 5.90
N LEU A 48 -12.89 -0.31 6.16
CA LEU A 48 -13.79 0.43 7.06
C LEU A 48 -14.27 -0.50 8.17
N ASP A 49 -14.37 0.03 9.40
CA ASP A 49 -14.99 -0.67 10.52
C ASP A 49 -16.52 -0.53 10.48
N ASP A 50 -17.20 -1.04 11.50
CA ASP A 50 -18.67 -1.00 11.57
C ASP A 50 -19.23 0.42 11.66
N ALA A 51 -18.42 1.38 12.11
CA ALA A 51 -18.80 2.79 12.18
C ALA A 51 -18.43 3.55 10.89
N SER A 52 -18.00 2.86 9.86
CA SER A 52 -17.54 3.43 8.59
C SER A 52 -16.29 4.31 8.73
N SER A 53 -15.50 4.08 9.77
CA SER A 53 -14.21 4.76 9.94
C SER A 53 -13.14 4.03 9.14
N VAL A 54 -12.25 4.78 8.49
CA VAL A 54 -11.12 4.21 7.74
C VAL A 54 -10.09 3.67 8.74
N ILE A 55 -9.85 2.37 8.69
CA ILE A 55 -8.90 1.68 9.58
C ILE A 55 -7.71 1.08 8.83
N GLY A 56 -7.73 1.14 7.52
CA GLY A 56 -6.63 0.68 6.69
C GLY A 56 -6.79 1.18 5.27
N TYR A 57 -5.72 1.15 4.51
CA TYR A 57 -5.73 1.61 3.12
C TYR A 57 -4.54 1.02 2.36
N ALA A 58 -4.66 0.94 1.04
CA ALA A 58 -3.58 0.53 0.16
C ALA A 58 -3.74 1.21 -1.19
N GLY A 59 -2.63 1.42 -1.87
CA GLY A 59 -2.61 1.98 -3.21
C GLY A 59 -1.63 1.24 -4.11
N VAL A 60 -1.94 1.21 -5.41
CA VAL A 60 -1.14 0.54 -6.42
C VAL A 60 -1.12 1.37 -7.71
N PHE A 61 0.04 1.37 -8.37
CA PHE A 61 0.20 1.88 -9.72
C PHE A 61 0.37 0.69 -10.66
N ALA A 62 -0.50 0.56 -11.65
CA ALA A 62 -0.44 -0.54 -12.61
C ALA A 62 -0.64 0.01 -14.03
N PRO A 63 0.45 0.32 -14.76
CA PRO A 63 0.36 0.88 -16.11
C PRO A 63 -0.08 -0.12 -17.17
N GLY A 64 -0.08 -1.43 -16.83
CA GLY A 64 -0.44 -2.49 -17.79
C GLY A 64 0.77 -2.99 -18.56
N GLY A 65 0.84 -4.31 -18.75
CA GLY A 65 1.91 -4.96 -19.53
C GLY A 65 3.30 -4.84 -18.95
N ALA A 66 3.42 -4.37 -17.70
CA ALA A 66 4.71 -4.13 -17.04
C ALA A 66 4.56 -4.44 -15.55
N GLU A 67 5.59 -4.10 -14.76
CA GLU A 67 5.54 -4.23 -13.31
C GLU A 67 4.58 -3.19 -12.72
N ALA A 68 3.83 -3.60 -11.70
CA ALA A 68 3.03 -2.71 -10.89
C ALA A 68 3.80 -2.34 -9.62
N ASP A 69 3.50 -1.18 -9.04
CA ASP A 69 4.13 -0.73 -7.80
C ASP A 69 3.09 -0.59 -6.70
N VAL A 70 3.33 -1.23 -5.56
CA VAL A 70 2.58 -0.96 -4.35
C VAL A 70 3.02 0.40 -3.83
N LEU A 71 2.10 1.36 -3.81
CA LEU A 71 2.42 2.74 -3.46
C LEU A 71 2.41 2.97 -1.95
N THR A 72 1.46 2.34 -1.26
CA THR A 72 1.32 2.46 0.19
C THR A 72 0.45 1.33 0.72
N VAL A 73 0.69 0.92 1.95
CA VAL A 73 -0.18 0.01 2.72
C VAL A 73 -0.11 0.43 4.18
N GLY A 74 -1.23 0.77 4.77
CA GLY A 74 -1.28 1.17 6.17
C GLY A 74 -2.48 0.57 6.87
N VAL A 75 -2.29 0.17 8.13
CA VAL A 75 -3.36 -0.31 9.01
C VAL A 75 -3.21 0.36 10.37
N VAL A 76 -4.29 0.91 10.88
CA VAL A 76 -4.32 1.53 12.21
C VAL A 76 -3.86 0.51 13.25
N PRO A 77 -2.94 0.88 14.18
CA PRO A 77 -2.34 -0.09 15.10
C PRO A 77 -3.32 -0.96 15.88
N MET A 78 -4.41 -0.39 16.38
CA MET A 78 -5.37 -1.16 17.18
C MET A 78 -6.16 -2.18 16.35
N HIS A 79 -6.08 -2.12 15.02
CA HIS A 79 -6.75 -3.05 14.12
C HIS A 79 -5.78 -4.04 13.44
N ARG A 80 -4.52 -4.04 13.83
CA ARG A 80 -3.54 -5.00 13.29
C ARG A 80 -3.81 -6.41 13.80
N GLY A 81 -3.34 -7.40 13.06
CA GLY A 81 -3.54 -8.81 13.41
C GLY A 81 -4.90 -9.37 13.03
N GLN A 82 -5.69 -8.64 12.25
CA GLN A 82 -7.04 -9.06 11.82
C GLN A 82 -7.11 -9.39 10.33
N GLY A 83 -5.96 -9.47 9.65
CA GLY A 83 -5.91 -9.79 8.23
C GLY A 83 -6.27 -8.64 7.29
N ILE A 84 -6.31 -7.41 7.78
CA ILE A 84 -6.70 -6.24 6.97
C ILE A 84 -5.68 -5.96 5.89
N ALA A 85 -4.37 -5.93 6.23
CA ALA A 85 -3.33 -5.68 5.24
C ALA A 85 -3.33 -6.76 4.16
N ARG A 86 -3.51 -8.01 4.55
CA ARG A 86 -3.61 -9.13 3.61
C ARG A 86 -4.78 -8.96 2.65
N ALA A 87 -5.95 -8.57 3.15
CA ALA A 87 -7.14 -8.34 2.34
C ALA A 87 -6.96 -7.15 1.39
N LEU A 88 -6.34 -6.08 1.87
CA LEU A 88 -6.03 -4.91 1.03
C LEU A 88 -5.06 -5.29 -0.09
N MET A 89 -4.00 -6.03 0.25
CA MET A 89 -3.03 -6.51 -0.73
C MET A 89 -3.69 -7.40 -1.79
N ALA A 90 -4.63 -8.27 -1.38
CA ALA A 90 -5.35 -9.12 -2.32
C ALA A 90 -6.15 -8.29 -3.33
N ARG A 91 -6.81 -7.23 -2.88
CA ARG A 91 -7.60 -6.37 -3.77
C ARG A 91 -6.74 -5.62 -4.78
N ILE A 92 -5.64 -5.01 -4.33
CA ILE A 92 -4.77 -4.27 -5.25
C ILE A 92 -4.02 -5.20 -6.20
N THR A 93 -3.69 -6.40 -5.75
CA THR A 93 -3.04 -7.41 -6.59
C THR A 93 -3.98 -7.88 -7.70
N GLN A 94 -5.24 -8.15 -7.37
CA GLN A 94 -6.22 -8.58 -8.37
C GLN A 94 -6.44 -7.49 -9.41
N TRP A 95 -6.54 -6.23 -8.98
CA TRP A 95 -6.70 -5.12 -9.91
C TRP A 95 -5.49 -5.01 -10.84
N ALA A 96 -4.27 -5.15 -10.30
CA ALA A 96 -3.04 -5.11 -11.12
C ALA A 96 -3.03 -6.24 -12.15
N LEU A 97 -3.45 -7.44 -11.76
CA LEU A 97 -3.60 -8.57 -12.70
C LEU A 97 -4.60 -8.23 -13.81
N ASP A 98 -5.73 -7.65 -13.45
CA ASP A 98 -6.76 -7.24 -14.42
C ASP A 98 -6.24 -6.19 -15.40
N GLN A 99 -5.28 -5.37 -14.98
CA GLN A 99 -4.62 -4.39 -15.86
C GLN A 99 -3.52 -5.00 -16.73
N GLY A 100 -3.21 -6.28 -16.56
CA GLY A 100 -2.18 -6.96 -17.32
C GLY A 100 -0.78 -6.84 -16.73
N SER A 101 -0.64 -6.52 -15.46
CA SER A 101 0.67 -6.43 -14.80
C SER A 101 1.33 -7.81 -14.71
N ILE A 102 2.65 -7.85 -14.87
CA ILE A 102 3.43 -9.11 -14.85
C ILE A 102 4.08 -9.37 -13.50
N ALA A 103 4.21 -8.36 -12.66
CA ALA A 103 4.83 -8.47 -11.35
C ALA A 103 4.37 -7.31 -10.47
N MET A 104 4.52 -7.49 -9.15
CA MET A 104 4.31 -6.42 -8.17
C MET A 104 5.63 -6.10 -7.49
N MET A 105 5.94 -4.82 -7.37
CA MET A 105 7.13 -4.31 -6.68
C MET A 105 6.68 -3.50 -5.46
N LEU A 106 7.49 -3.51 -4.42
CA LEU A 106 7.27 -2.64 -3.28
C LEU A 106 8.59 -2.28 -2.61
N GLU A 107 8.58 -1.16 -1.86
CA GLU A 107 9.66 -0.77 -0.97
C GLU A 107 9.11 -0.73 0.45
N VAL A 108 9.85 -1.32 1.38
CA VAL A 108 9.49 -1.36 2.79
C VAL A 108 10.72 -1.03 3.61
N LYS A 109 10.55 -0.27 4.72
CA LYS A 109 11.69 0.02 5.60
C LYS A 109 12.32 -1.28 6.07
N THR A 110 13.64 -1.32 6.05
CA THR A 110 14.41 -2.54 6.38
C THR A 110 14.17 -3.04 7.81
N ASP A 111 13.76 -2.16 8.71
CA ASP A 111 13.45 -2.52 10.10
C ASP A 111 11.98 -2.86 10.35
N ASN A 112 11.13 -2.79 9.33
CA ASN A 112 9.72 -3.14 9.47
C ASN A 112 9.53 -4.66 9.31
N VAL A 113 9.91 -5.39 10.34
CA VAL A 113 9.95 -6.86 10.33
C VAL A 113 8.57 -7.47 10.09
N GLU A 114 7.53 -6.88 10.69
CA GLU A 114 6.15 -7.39 10.54
C GLU A 114 5.67 -7.29 9.09
N ALA A 115 5.89 -6.15 8.44
CA ALA A 115 5.48 -5.96 7.06
C ALA A 115 6.27 -6.87 6.12
N ILE A 116 7.59 -6.98 6.31
CA ILE A 116 8.43 -7.85 5.49
C ILE A 116 7.95 -9.30 5.61
N SER A 117 7.65 -9.75 6.83
CA SER A 117 7.15 -11.10 7.07
C SER A 117 5.82 -11.34 6.34
N LEU A 118 4.90 -10.37 6.40
CA LEU A 118 3.63 -10.46 5.66
C LEU A 118 3.87 -10.60 4.16
N TYR A 119 4.73 -9.73 3.60
CA TYR A 119 4.98 -9.76 2.16
C TYR A 119 5.63 -11.06 1.73
N GLU A 120 6.52 -11.63 2.54
CA GLU A 120 7.11 -12.94 2.25
C GLU A 120 6.04 -14.03 2.22
N THR A 121 5.08 -14.00 3.15
CA THR A 121 3.96 -14.97 3.13
C THR A 121 3.05 -14.81 1.91
N LEU A 122 3.03 -13.62 1.31
CA LEU A 122 2.25 -13.33 0.11
C LEU A 122 3.02 -13.67 -1.18
N GLY A 123 4.25 -14.15 -1.07
CA GLY A 123 5.03 -14.58 -2.23
C GLY A 123 6.06 -13.56 -2.73
N TYR A 124 6.29 -12.48 -1.98
CA TYR A 124 7.31 -11.50 -2.34
C TYR A 124 8.68 -12.03 -1.95
N ALA A 125 9.67 -11.83 -2.83
CA ALA A 125 11.06 -12.14 -2.57
C ALA A 125 11.87 -10.86 -2.45
N LYS A 126 12.92 -10.91 -1.62
CA LYS A 126 13.84 -9.78 -1.45
C LYS A 126 14.67 -9.61 -2.73
N LEU A 127 14.76 -8.39 -3.22
CA LEU A 127 15.49 -8.09 -4.45
C LEU A 127 16.78 -7.33 -4.19
N ASN A 128 16.71 -6.17 -3.53
CA ASN A 128 17.87 -5.35 -3.15
C ASN A 128 17.49 -4.34 -2.08
N ILE A 129 18.46 -3.55 -1.65
CA ILE A 129 18.27 -2.47 -0.67
C ILE A 129 18.56 -1.14 -1.36
N ARG A 130 17.67 -0.16 -1.14
CA ARG A 130 17.85 1.22 -1.59
C ARG A 130 18.21 2.07 -0.38
N LYS A 131 19.47 2.50 -0.31
CA LYS A 131 19.96 3.29 0.81
C LYS A 131 19.28 4.65 0.86
N ASP A 132 18.93 5.09 2.07
CA ASP A 132 18.36 6.42 2.34
C ASP A 132 17.09 6.72 1.54
N TYR A 133 16.38 5.68 1.09
CA TYR A 133 15.17 5.85 0.27
C TYR A 133 14.09 6.68 0.97
N PHE A 134 13.90 6.45 2.28
CA PHE A 134 12.91 7.17 3.08
C PHE A 134 13.51 8.35 3.86
N GLY A 135 14.78 8.66 3.63
CA GLY A 135 15.51 9.70 4.34
C GLY A 135 16.85 9.18 4.82
N THR A 136 17.71 10.07 5.33
CA THR A 136 19.06 9.71 5.79
C THR A 136 19.00 8.61 6.85
N GLY A 137 19.67 7.49 6.60
CA GLY A 137 19.68 6.34 7.50
C GLY A 137 18.43 5.48 7.47
N LEU A 138 17.47 5.79 6.59
CA LEU A 138 16.20 5.05 6.47
C LEU A 138 16.16 4.29 5.15
N ASP A 139 16.71 3.09 5.18
CA ASP A 139 16.85 2.26 3.99
C ASP A 139 15.54 1.52 3.66
N ALA A 140 15.35 1.24 2.38
CA ALA A 140 14.23 0.43 1.90
C ALA A 140 14.72 -0.92 1.40
N LEU A 141 13.99 -1.97 1.77
CA LEU A 141 14.10 -3.27 1.13
C LEU A 141 13.15 -3.28 -0.05
N VAL A 142 13.68 -3.55 -1.24
CA VAL A 142 12.87 -3.73 -2.45
C VAL A 142 12.48 -5.19 -2.53
N MET A 143 11.18 -5.45 -2.71
CA MET A 143 10.65 -6.81 -2.83
C MET A 143 9.84 -6.94 -4.11
N ARG A 144 9.78 -8.15 -4.66
CA ARG A 144 9.11 -8.42 -5.93
C ARG A 144 8.33 -9.72 -5.86
N LYS A 145 7.13 -9.70 -6.45
CA LYS A 145 6.29 -10.89 -6.60
C LYS A 145 5.93 -11.05 -8.07
N GLU A 146 6.16 -12.23 -8.64
CA GLU A 146 5.68 -12.57 -9.98
C GLU A 146 4.17 -12.73 -9.97
N LEU A 147 3.52 -12.17 -11.00
CA LEU A 147 2.10 -12.37 -11.27
C LEU A 147 2.01 -13.19 -12.55
N SER A 148 1.37 -14.31 -12.51
CA SER A 148 1.30 -15.15 -13.69
C SER A 148 -0.07 -15.14 -14.33
#